data_ec4a6a2101d5bfb62bc41f19274717b6
#
_entry.id   ec4a6a2101d5bfb62bc41f19274717b6
#
_cell.length_a   1.000
_cell.length_b   1.000
_cell.length_c   1.000
_cell.angle_alpha   90.00
_cell.angle_beta   90.00
_cell.angle_gamma   90.00
#
_symmetry.space_group_name_H-M   'P 1'
#
loop_
_entity.id
_entity.type
_entity.pdbx_description
1 polymer ?
#
loop_
_entity_poly.entity_id
_entity_poly.type
_entity_poly.pdbx_seq_one_letter_code
_entity_poly.pdbx_strand_id
1 'polypeptide(L)'
;MKAFFGAMFGAAMLLAPASGAFAAGGYLQASSEEDQIVKEANKPQMVTMASTDAAKGIKNNKGMVQLDQTGTYFTIVGVQVGSRGGTGLVRLWFQTNGKDVDNSNYEQLVPTPEFTTVMISQGVGEFKKGDKVNAMISGSATGIGLVYKKPSGEPAVPSVIFSAWKID
;
A
#
# COMPACT_ATOMS: atom_id res chain seq x y z
N MET A 1 1.30 -50.38 66.39
CA MET A 1 1.99 -49.78 65.24
C MET A 1 0.97 -49.36 64.20
N LYS A 2 0.67 -48.07 64.07
CA LYS A 2 -0.28 -47.53 63.06
C LYS A 2 0.54 -46.76 62.07
N ALA A 3 0.53 -47.20 60.81
CA ALA A 3 1.21 -46.50 59.71
C ALA A 3 0.30 -45.40 59.16
N PHE A 4 0.79 -44.17 59.13
CA PHE A 4 0.13 -43.04 58.46
C PHE A 4 0.62 -43.01 57.01
N PHE A 5 -0.29 -43.17 56.05
CA PHE A 5 -0.05 -42.89 54.62
C PHE A 5 -0.40 -41.42 54.39
N GLY A 6 0.61 -40.60 54.17
CA GLY A 6 0.42 -39.22 53.70
C GLY A 6 0.26 -39.20 52.16
N ALA A 7 -0.91 -38.79 51.68
CA ALA A 7 -1.14 -38.54 50.26
C ALA A 7 -0.58 -37.15 49.86
N MET A 8 0.47 -37.14 49.06
CA MET A 8 0.97 -35.94 48.41
C MET A 8 0.09 -35.60 47.20
N PHE A 9 -0.72 -34.56 47.29
CA PHE A 9 -1.40 -33.96 46.15
C PHE A 9 -0.42 -33.06 45.41
N GLY A 10 0.13 -33.53 44.31
CA GLY A 10 0.88 -32.73 43.36
C GLY A 10 -0.08 -31.87 42.52
N ALA A 11 -0.12 -30.55 42.75
CA ALA A 11 -0.83 -29.63 41.87
C ALA A 11 0.01 -29.45 40.60
N ALA A 12 -0.41 -30.10 39.51
CA ALA A 12 0.11 -29.83 38.19
C ALA A 12 -0.48 -28.50 37.69
N MET A 13 0.32 -27.43 37.77
CA MET A 13 0.00 -26.19 37.06
C MET A 13 0.14 -26.41 35.54
N LEU A 14 -0.99 -26.58 34.88
CA LEU A 14 -1.07 -26.47 33.40
C LEU A 14 -0.81 -25.04 33.01
N LEU A 15 0.45 -24.71 32.67
CA LEU A 15 0.80 -23.53 31.92
C LEU A 15 0.21 -23.69 30.49
N ALA A 16 -1.01 -23.21 30.29
CA ALA A 16 -1.52 -23.03 28.95
C ALA A 16 -0.59 -22.03 28.23
N PRO A 17 0.00 -22.37 27.08
CA PRO A 17 0.71 -21.37 26.29
C PRO A 17 -0.31 -20.31 25.91
N ALA A 18 -0.09 -19.07 26.36
CA ALA A 18 -0.78 -17.92 25.81
C ALA A 18 -0.32 -17.79 24.35
N SER A 19 -0.94 -18.57 23.46
CA SER A 19 -0.87 -18.30 22.04
C SER A 19 -1.57 -16.96 21.85
N GLY A 20 -0.79 -15.87 21.92
CA GLY A 20 -1.22 -14.59 21.39
C GLY A 20 -1.58 -14.84 19.94
N ALA A 21 -2.87 -15.07 19.68
CA ALA A 21 -3.39 -15.00 18.34
C ALA A 21 -3.12 -13.56 17.88
N PHE A 22 -2.02 -13.33 17.16
CA PHE A 22 -1.94 -12.18 16.30
C PHE A 22 -3.16 -12.27 15.41
N ALA A 23 -4.19 -11.51 15.73
CA ALA A 23 -5.32 -11.38 14.85
C ALA A 23 -4.70 -10.98 13.50
N ALA A 24 -4.77 -11.88 12.52
CA ALA A 24 -4.16 -11.65 11.22
C ALA A 24 -4.85 -10.43 10.64
N GLY A 25 -4.22 -9.27 10.82
CA GLY A 25 -4.71 -7.98 10.36
C GLY A 25 -4.99 -8.04 8.87
N GLY A 26 -5.88 -7.17 8.40
CA GLY A 26 -6.12 -7.02 6.97
C GLY A 26 -4.84 -6.62 6.25
N TYR A 27 -4.64 -7.13 5.04
CA TYR A 27 -3.54 -6.73 4.15
C TYR A 27 -4.00 -6.66 2.71
N LEU A 28 -3.28 -5.88 1.93
CA LEU A 28 -3.43 -5.77 0.48
C LEU A 28 -2.06 -5.56 -0.15
N GLN A 29 -1.82 -6.22 -1.28
CA GLN A 29 -0.88 -5.79 -2.32
C GLN A 29 -1.63 -5.73 -3.64
N ALA A 30 -1.49 -4.61 -4.34
CA ALA A 30 -2.10 -4.38 -5.64
C ALA A 30 -1.10 -3.68 -6.57
N SER A 31 -1.23 -3.91 -7.87
CA SER A 31 -0.28 -3.39 -8.85
C SER A 31 -0.95 -3.01 -10.18
N SER A 32 -0.18 -2.36 -11.05
CA SER A 32 -0.57 -2.11 -12.44
C SER A 32 0.62 -2.26 -13.38
N GLU A 33 0.37 -2.98 -14.47
CA GLU A 33 1.30 -3.16 -15.60
C GLU A 33 0.90 -2.28 -16.80
N GLU A 34 0.34 -1.10 -16.53
CA GLU A 34 -0.07 -0.14 -17.55
C GLU A 34 0.56 1.23 -17.30
N ASP A 35 0.84 1.96 -18.39
CA ASP A 35 1.25 3.36 -18.29
C ASP A 35 0.10 4.22 -17.77
N GLN A 36 0.43 5.16 -16.88
CA GLN A 36 -0.52 6.13 -16.33
C GLN A 36 0.03 7.54 -16.52
N ILE A 37 0.04 7.96 -17.78
CA ILE A 37 0.58 9.26 -18.17
C ILE A 37 -0.41 10.38 -17.82
N VAL A 38 0.13 11.50 -17.35
CA VAL A 38 -0.63 12.72 -17.05
C VAL A 38 -1.37 13.19 -18.30
N LYS A 39 -2.69 13.23 -18.23
CA LYS A 39 -3.57 13.60 -19.36
C LYS A 39 -3.67 15.11 -19.55
N GLU A 40 -3.59 15.86 -18.45
CA GLU A 40 -3.75 17.31 -18.41
C GLU A 40 -2.80 17.88 -17.35
N ALA A 41 -1.99 18.88 -17.75
CA ALA A 41 -1.00 19.50 -16.86
C ALA A 41 -1.65 20.08 -15.60
N ASN A 42 -1.03 19.83 -14.46
CA ASN A 42 -1.44 20.28 -13.12
C ASN A 42 -2.84 19.80 -12.67
N LYS A 43 -3.41 18.80 -13.35
CA LYS A 43 -4.69 18.20 -12.95
C LYS A 43 -4.46 16.86 -12.24
N PRO A 44 -4.97 16.71 -11.01
CA PRO A 44 -4.93 15.44 -10.30
C PRO A 44 -5.65 14.31 -11.04
N GLN A 45 -5.06 13.12 -11.04
CA GLN A 45 -5.70 11.89 -11.48
C GLN A 45 -5.43 10.76 -10.49
N MET A 46 -6.41 9.89 -10.28
CA MET A 46 -6.25 8.74 -9.42
C MET A 46 -5.31 7.72 -10.06
N VAL A 47 -4.41 7.17 -9.26
CA VAL A 47 -3.56 6.04 -9.65
C VAL A 47 -4.42 4.78 -9.71
N THR A 48 -4.39 4.09 -10.83
CA THR A 48 -5.14 2.84 -11.03
C THR A 48 -4.28 1.62 -10.72
N MET A 49 -4.87 0.62 -10.06
CA MET A 49 -4.25 -0.67 -9.76
C MET A 49 -5.16 -1.77 -10.30
N ALA A 50 -4.83 -2.27 -11.50
CA ALA A 50 -5.67 -3.24 -12.21
C ALA A 50 -5.65 -4.62 -11.56
N SER A 51 -4.53 -5.00 -10.93
CA SER A 51 -4.32 -6.29 -10.28
C SER A 51 -4.46 -6.19 -8.76
N THR A 52 -4.99 -7.25 -8.16
CA THR A 52 -4.90 -7.50 -6.72
C THR A 52 -4.04 -8.74 -6.54
N ASP A 53 -2.81 -8.53 -6.08
CA ASP A 53 -1.80 -9.59 -6.02
C ASP A 53 -1.98 -10.46 -4.78
N ALA A 54 -2.38 -9.83 -3.65
CA ALA A 54 -2.74 -10.51 -2.40
C ALA A 54 -3.68 -9.62 -1.59
N ALA A 55 -4.70 -10.18 -0.96
CA ALA A 55 -5.61 -9.42 -0.11
C ALA A 55 -6.29 -10.26 0.96
N LYS A 56 -6.52 -9.67 2.13
CA LYS A 56 -7.38 -10.16 3.20
C LYS A 56 -7.94 -8.96 3.97
N GLY A 57 -9.26 -8.83 4.08
CA GLY A 57 -9.90 -7.75 4.84
C GLY A 57 -9.63 -6.33 4.31
N ILE A 58 -9.14 -6.20 3.07
CA ILE A 58 -8.97 -4.95 2.33
C ILE A 58 -9.31 -5.25 0.88
N LYS A 59 -10.06 -4.37 0.23
CA LYS A 59 -10.51 -4.54 -1.16
C LYS A 59 -9.87 -3.48 -2.05
N ASN A 60 -9.36 -3.90 -3.20
CA ASN A 60 -8.93 -3.02 -4.27
C ASN A 60 -10.05 -2.92 -5.33
N ASN A 61 -10.54 -1.72 -5.57
CA ASN A 61 -11.44 -1.44 -6.66
C ASN A 61 -10.73 -0.48 -7.65
N LYS A 62 -9.85 -1.07 -8.47
CA LYS A 62 -9.07 -0.36 -9.50
C LYS A 62 -8.34 0.89 -9.00
N GLY A 63 -7.74 0.82 -7.81
CA GLY A 63 -7.01 1.93 -7.20
C GLY A 63 -7.73 2.60 -6.02
N MET A 64 -9.03 2.39 -5.88
CA MET A 64 -9.76 2.77 -4.67
C MET A 64 -9.71 1.61 -3.69
N VAL A 65 -8.89 1.72 -2.66
CA VAL A 65 -8.68 0.71 -1.62
C VAL A 65 -9.67 0.94 -0.49
N GLN A 66 -10.52 -0.04 -0.21
CA GLN A 66 -11.51 0.01 0.89
C GLN A 66 -11.06 -0.89 2.04
N LEU A 67 -11.06 -0.32 3.25
CA LEU A 67 -10.68 -1.01 4.48
C LEU A 67 -11.91 -1.67 5.12
N ASP A 68 -11.85 -2.98 5.39
CA ASP A 68 -13.00 -3.73 5.95
C ASP A 68 -13.02 -3.76 7.49
N GLN A 69 -12.02 -3.18 8.16
CA GLN A 69 -11.90 -3.15 9.61
C GLN A 69 -11.46 -1.75 10.07
N THR A 70 -11.93 -1.35 11.25
CA THR A 70 -11.38 -0.18 11.96
C THR A 70 -10.03 -0.55 12.56
N GLY A 71 -9.08 0.38 12.56
CA GLY A 71 -7.75 0.21 13.17
C GLY A 71 -6.70 1.13 12.59
N THR A 72 -5.46 0.88 13.00
CA THR A 72 -4.28 1.58 12.50
C THR A 72 -3.68 0.80 11.32
N TYR A 73 -3.41 1.50 10.23
CA TYR A 73 -2.85 0.90 9.02
C TYR A 73 -1.56 1.59 8.64
N PHE A 74 -0.61 0.81 8.17
CA PHE A 74 0.50 1.28 7.37
C PHE A 74 0.11 1.16 5.89
N THR A 75 0.37 2.21 5.13
CA THR A 75 0.17 2.26 3.67
C THR A 75 1.45 2.71 2.99
N ILE A 76 1.77 2.09 1.87
CA ILE A 76 2.91 2.48 1.03
C ILE A 76 2.52 2.33 -0.44
N VAL A 77 2.91 3.31 -1.24
CA VAL A 77 2.80 3.25 -2.69
C VAL A 77 4.16 3.57 -3.31
N GLY A 78 4.68 2.62 -4.08
CA GLY A 78 5.86 2.80 -4.92
C GLY A 78 5.45 2.91 -6.38
N VAL A 79 5.92 3.95 -7.06
CA VAL A 79 5.58 4.20 -8.46
C VAL A 79 6.84 4.35 -9.30
N GLN A 80 6.81 3.80 -10.51
CA GLN A 80 7.87 4.00 -11.51
C GLN A 80 7.57 5.30 -12.29
N VAL A 81 8.16 6.40 -11.85
CA VAL A 81 8.03 7.70 -12.53
C VAL A 81 8.85 7.72 -13.79
N GLY A 82 8.31 8.30 -14.87
CA GLY A 82 9.02 8.43 -16.13
C GLY A 82 8.24 9.21 -17.18
N SER A 83 8.62 9.02 -18.44
CA SER A 83 8.06 9.75 -19.57
C SER A 83 7.75 8.86 -20.77
N ARG A 84 6.84 9.36 -21.60
CA ARG A 84 6.54 8.89 -22.95
C ARG A 84 6.65 10.05 -23.96
N GLY A 85 7.53 11.03 -23.70
CA GLY A 85 7.80 12.14 -24.61
C GLY A 85 7.76 13.54 -23.98
N GLY A 86 7.54 13.65 -22.66
CA GLY A 86 7.54 14.93 -21.95
C GLY A 86 8.65 15.06 -20.92
N THR A 87 8.81 16.25 -20.38
CA THR A 87 9.66 16.56 -19.22
C THR A 87 8.88 17.42 -18.24
N GLY A 88 9.26 17.41 -16.94
CA GLY A 88 8.56 18.20 -15.93
C GLY A 88 8.51 17.51 -14.58
N LEU A 89 7.66 17.99 -13.71
CA LEU A 89 7.50 17.51 -12.34
C LEU A 89 6.32 16.55 -12.25
N VAL A 90 6.51 15.39 -11.61
CA VAL A 90 5.45 14.46 -11.23
C VAL A 90 5.28 14.52 -9.73
N ARG A 91 4.03 14.60 -9.24
CA ARG A 91 3.67 14.61 -7.82
C ARG A 91 2.86 13.39 -7.49
N LEU A 92 3.03 12.85 -6.27
CA LEU A 92 2.35 11.67 -5.75
C LEU A 92 1.91 11.93 -4.31
N TRP A 93 0.65 11.67 -3.99
CA TRP A 93 0.13 11.79 -2.62
C TRP A 93 -1.02 10.82 -2.37
N PHE A 94 -1.44 10.72 -1.10
CA PHE A 94 -2.62 9.96 -0.71
C PHE A 94 -3.88 10.82 -0.60
N GLN A 95 -5.01 10.20 -0.86
CA GLN A 95 -6.32 10.68 -0.46
C GLN A 95 -7.02 9.66 0.44
N THR A 96 -7.78 10.16 1.41
CA THR A 96 -8.70 9.38 2.25
C THR A 96 -10.10 9.93 2.11
N ASN A 97 -11.05 9.10 1.68
CA ASN A 97 -12.44 9.50 1.44
C ASN A 97 -12.58 10.74 0.53
N GLY A 98 -11.71 10.85 -0.47
CA GLY A 98 -11.70 11.95 -1.44
C GLY A 98 -11.06 13.26 -0.94
N LYS A 99 -10.43 13.26 0.24
CA LYS A 99 -9.68 14.40 0.77
C LYS A 99 -8.19 14.10 0.74
N ASP A 100 -7.40 15.09 0.33
CA ASP A 100 -5.95 14.98 0.34
C ASP A 100 -5.43 14.79 1.78
N VAL A 101 -4.44 13.90 1.92
CA VAL A 101 -3.77 13.63 3.20
C VAL A 101 -2.58 14.57 3.31
N ASP A 102 -2.57 15.39 4.34
CA ASP A 102 -1.46 16.31 4.62
C ASP A 102 -0.13 15.56 4.79
N ASN A 103 0.97 16.16 4.36
CA ASN A 103 2.34 15.64 4.44
C ASN A 103 2.56 14.30 3.70
N SER A 104 1.69 13.94 2.76
CA SER A 104 1.83 12.74 1.92
C SER A 104 2.31 13.02 0.49
N ASN A 105 2.49 14.29 0.11
CA ASN A 105 2.84 14.70 -1.25
C ASN A 105 4.36 14.71 -1.45
N TYR A 106 4.80 14.03 -2.50
CA TYR A 106 6.18 13.97 -2.97
C TYR A 106 6.25 14.45 -4.41
N GLU A 107 7.39 14.99 -4.79
CA GLU A 107 7.62 15.52 -6.13
C GLU A 107 8.92 14.97 -6.71
N GLN A 108 8.90 14.60 -7.99
CA GLN A 108 10.04 14.10 -8.74
C GLN A 108 10.16 14.81 -10.08
N LEU A 109 11.35 15.37 -10.38
CA LEU A 109 11.66 15.90 -11.69
C LEU A 109 11.92 14.75 -12.69
N VAL A 110 11.31 14.84 -13.86
CA VAL A 110 11.60 14.05 -15.07
C VAL A 110 12.35 14.95 -16.04
N PRO A 111 13.70 14.95 -16.02
CA PRO A 111 14.51 15.94 -16.76
C PRO A 111 14.64 15.63 -18.25
N THR A 112 14.51 14.35 -18.65
CA THR A 112 14.58 13.91 -20.04
C THR A 112 13.52 12.86 -20.33
N PRO A 113 13.13 12.63 -21.60
CA PRO A 113 12.15 11.62 -21.97
C PRO A 113 12.56 10.17 -21.62
N GLU A 114 13.86 9.87 -21.52
CA GLU A 114 14.36 8.53 -21.17
C GLU A 114 14.49 8.31 -19.68
N PHE A 115 14.37 9.35 -18.87
CA PHE A 115 14.53 9.28 -17.42
C PHE A 115 13.43 8.41 -16.79
N THR A 116 13.85 7.54 -15.87
CA THR A 116 12.94 6.81 -15.00
C THR A 116 13.53 6.66 -13.60
N THR A 117 12.69 6.75 -12.60
CA THR A 117 13.07 6.58 -11.19
C THR A 117 11.90 6.03 -10.40
N VAL A 118 12.17 5.56 -9.19
CA VAL A 118 11.12 5.15 -8.24
C VAL A 118 10.83 6.31 -7.30
N MET A 119 9.55 6.62 -7.13
CA MET A 119 9.06 7.53 -6.09
C MET A 119 8.16 6.76 -5.12
N ILE A 120 8.33 7.00 -3.83
CA ILE A 120 7.60 6.31 -2.77
C ILE A 120 6.90 7.34 -1.89
N SER A 121 5.61 7.10 -1.61
CA SER A 121 4.87 7.74 -0.55
C SER A 121 4.40 6.69 0.45
N GLN A 122 4.47 7.00 1.74
CA GLN A 122 4.06 6.07 2.80
C GLN A 122 3.47 6.84 3.98
N GLY A 123 2.66 6.14 4.77
CA GLY A 123 2.06 6.72 5.95
C GLY A 123 1.46 5.70 6.90
N VAL A 124 1.27 6.14 8.14
CA VAL A 124 0.50 5.42 9.16
C VAL A 124 -0.69 6.29 9.51
N GLY A 125 -1.87 5.68 9.61
CA GLY A 125 -3.10 6.41 9.95
C GLY A 125 -4.13 5.52 10.63
N GLU A 126 -5.01 6.16 11.40
CA GLU A 126 -6.20 5.52 11.96
C GLU A 126 -7.35 5.62 10.97
N PHE A 127 -7.99 4.50 10.71
CA PHE A 127 -9.09 4.41 9.75
C PHE A 127 -10.29 3.69 10.37
N LYS A 128 -11.46 4.00 9.86
CA LYS A 128 -12.71 3.31 10.18
C LYS A 128 -13.02 2.27 9.11
N LYS A 129 -13.76 1.24 9.50
CA LYS A 129 -14.33 0.29 8.54
C LYS A 129 -15.12 1.03 7.47
N GLY A 130 -14.81 0.75 6.20
CA GLY A 130 -15.44 1.37 5.05
C GLY A 130 -14.68 2.58 4.49
N ASP A 131 -13.68 3.09 5.20
CA ASP A 131 -12.84 4.16 4.68
C ASP A 131 -12.14 3.74 3.39
N LYS A 132 -11.96 4.70 2.51
CA LYS A 132 -11.35 4.53 1.19
C LYS A 132 -10.04 5.29 1.13
N VAL A 133 -8.99 4.60 0.71
CA VAL A 133 -7.66 5.18 0.48
C VAL A 133 -7.29 5.01 -0.98
N ASN A 134 -6.76 6.04 -1.59
CA ASN A 134 -6.21 5.98 -2.95
C ASN A 134 -4.97 6.86 -3.08
N ALA A 135 -4.12 6.51 -4.03
CA ALA A 135 -3.01 7.35 -4.44
C ALA A 135 -3.44 8.25 -5.61
N MET A 136 -2.91 9.47 -5.62
CA MET A 136 -3.13 10.47 -6.66
C MET A 136 -1.82 10.87 -7.29
N ILE A 137 -1.85 11.19 -8.57
CA ILE A 137 -0.73 11.84 -9.26
C ILE A 137 -1.19 13.10 -9.97
N SER A 138 -0.25 14.01 -10.17
CA SER A 138 -0.34 15.10 -11.14
C SER A 138 1.02 15.35 -11.76
N GLY A 139 1.07 16.08 -12.85
CA GLY A 139 2.31 16.49 -13.49
C GLY A 139 2.24 17.90 -14.00
N SER A 140 3.39 18.61 -14.04
CA SER A 140 3.48 19.96 -14.59
C SER A 140 3.34 20.02 -16.12
N ALA A 141 3.42 18.86 -16.78
CA ALA A 141 3.26 18.72 -18.23
C ALA A 141 2.57 17.39 -18.57
N THR A 142 2.10 17.25 -19.78
CA THR A 142 1.67 15.97 -20.37
C THR A 142 2.87 15.15 -20.83
N GLY A 143 2.66 13.87 -21.11
CA GLY A 143 3.73 12.96 -21.56
C GLY A 143 4.64 12.42 -20.45
N ILE A 144 4.47 12.88 -19.21
CA ILE A 144 5.12 12.35 -18.00
C ILE A 144 4.09 11.65 -17.10
N GLY A 145 4.55 10.81 -16.19
CA GLY A 145 3.65 10.09 -15.27
C GLY A 145 4.25 8.79 -14.76
N LEU A 146 3.42 7.76 -14.65
CA LEU A 146 3.85 6.44 -14.23
C LEU A 146 4.05 5.55 -15.47
N VAL A 147 5.19 4.87 -15.54
CA VAL A 147 5.58 4.09 -16.71
C VAL A 147 5.75 2.61 -16.35
N TYR A 148 5.17 1.76 -17.16
CA TYR A 148 5.37 0.32 -17.15
C TYR A 148 6.54 -0.06 -18.05
N LYS A 149 7.33 -1.06 -17.68
CA LYS A 149 8.39 -1.63 -18.52
C LYS A 149 8.35 -3.14 -18.48
N LYS A 150 8.65 -3.75 -19.61
CA LYS A 150 8.82 -5.20 -19.73
C LYS A 150 10.17 -5.51 -20.36
N PRO A 151 11.25 -5.64 -19.55
CA PRO A 151 12.55 -6.04 -20.04
C PRO A 151 12.48 -7.45 -20.66
N SER A 152 13.34 -7.71 -21.66
CA SER A 152 13.42 -9.05 -22.26
C SER A 152 14.08 -10.03 -21.31
N GLY A 153 13.41 -11.16 -21.04
CA GLY A 153 13.94 -12.22 -20.17
C GLY A 153 13.90 -11.95 -18.67
N GLU A 154 13.28 -10.83 -18.26
CA GLU A 154 13.15 -10.44 -16.85
C GLU A 154 11.68 -10.24 -16.46
N PRO A 155 11.35 -10.24 -15.15
CA PRO A 155 10.03 -9.84 -14.69
C PRO A 155 9.69 -8.42 -15.14
N ALA A 156 8.40 -8.17 -15.31
CA ALA A 156 7.90 -6.83 -15.60
C ALA A 156 8.20 -5.85 -14.44
N VAL A 157 8.41 -4.58 -14.78
CA VAL A 157 8.49 -3.46 -13.83
C VAL A 157 7.13 -2.76 -13.82
N PRO A 158 6.29 -2.99 -12.79
CA PRO A 158 4.98 -2.36 -12.70
C PRO A 158 5.10 -0.83 -12.63
N SER A 159 4.12 -0.13 -13.16
CA SER A 159 4.03 1.33 -13.03
C SER A 159 3.71 1.76 -11.60
N VAL A 160 3.03 0.89 -10.83
CA VAL A 160 2.70 1.08 -9.42
C VAL A 160 2.64 -0.26 -8.69
N ILE A 161 3.11 -0.26 -7.45
CA ILE A 161 2.83 -1.28 -6.43
C ILE A 161 2.32 -0.53 -5.19
N PHE A 162 1.16 -0.93 -4.71
CA PHE A 162 0.55 -0.41 -3.48
C PHE A 162 0.44 -1.54 -2.48
N SER A 163 0.82 -1.28 -1.24
CA SER A 163 0.60 -2.21 -0.14
C SER A 163 -0.02 -1.50 1.06
N ALA A 164 -0.89 -2.20 1.75
CA ALA A 164 -1.48 -1.74 3.01
C ALA A 164 -1.63 -2.92 3.96
N TRP A 165 -1.43 -2.70 5.24
CA TRP A 165 -1.72 -3.69 6.27
C TRP A 165 -2.09 -3.04 7.59
N LYS A 166 -3.00 -3.71 8.30
CA LYS A 166 -3.40 -3.35 9.66
C LYS A 166 -2.28 -3.73 10.63
N ILE A 167 -1.89 -2.81 11.52
CA ILE A 167 -0.73 -2.96 12.42
C ILE A 167 -1.12 -3.08 13.90
N ASP A 168 -2.42 -3.01 14.23
CA ASP A 168 -2.99 -3.20 15.59
C ASP A 168 -4.00 -4.34 15.65
#